data_bb5f3a60f0f4eb16d9362bbc073680c4
#
_entry.id   bb5f3a60f0f4eb16d9362bbc073680c4
#
_cell.length_a   1.000
_cell.length_b   1.000
_cell.length_c   1.000
_cell.angle_alpha   90.00
_cell.angle_beta   90.00
_cell.angle_gamma   90.00
#
_symmetry.space_group_name_H-M   'P 1'
#
loop_
_entity.id
_entity.type
_entity.pdbx_description
1 polymer ?
#
loop_
_entity_poly.entity_id
_entity_poly.type
_entity_poly.pdbx_seq_one_letter_code
_entity_poly.pdbx_strand_id
1 'polypeptide(L)'
;MKNIWLTVIILIVGCQSSAESSFNSLSQAFISWYYKFHPVEATRFGIGKHHDSFRLISTSDNEEYIADISRFIIELSQIDATKLSPEVRIDHQILYSHLEKIQYVMNDIRPWEWNPLWVLDEIYDGLFILSERREINMDDRVAGVQGRLKSIPEMLSRSKEMIISHSSLHIEHGNRRIDGIIHLINQLPIKLNSDNLTLDEIDRSIIACKESLLNYQKWLNQTVAHKPGVQFPLNLKLSDQAFPYYIGKKYLPYSVYKLVDKKRISVQNHIFNLSLPIYLTDNDEPVWLDRDDTLEVIHWTIDHIRNKPENQVLISSILSNFYESISYLQKLTHSKGLIPKNINKRTKLSFSPAYMQSGSHVQLFDHHPKELNSEILYYIRGHDDSEGLFPLISYEIDLMNARYIVPGRSVQIAHAQKYPSHIRYLFPDPINIAGWQIYAVQMIFNEELNDWDNEYHILRLKEEIMVISQAYIEGQYYSGKMDRKNAMSYIKKQAFLNDSEAEELMVQSDLHYFTGIQAFIGMMEINSILTEYKKNKGDKFQINQFNKAILENGIIPFNQLKKQVLSM
;
A
#
# COMPACT_ATOMS: atom_id res chain seq x y z
N MET A 1 -16.93 20.89 64.84
CA MET A 1 -16.98 19.52 64.31
C MET A 1 -16.70 19.58 62.82
N LYS A 2 -15.47 19.27 62.38
CA LYS A 2 -15.05 19.30 60.99
C LYS A 2 -15.24 17.90 60.41
N ASN A 3 -16.15 17.75 59.45
CA ASN A 3 -16.30 16.50 58.71
C ASN A 3 -15.19 16.39 57.68
N ILE A 4 -14.30 15.39 57.87
CA ILE A 4 -13.30 14.98 56.93
C ILE A 4 -13.94 13.93 56.01
N TRP A 5 -14.19 14.30 54.75
CA TRP A 5 -14.53 13.32 53.70
C TRP A 5 -13.26 12.66 53.23
N LEU A 6 -13.06 11.38 53.56
CA LEU A 6 -12.03 10.52 52.99
C LEU A 6 -12.48 10.07 51.59
N THR A 7 -11.88 10.65 50.55
CA THR A 7 -12.05 10.17 49.19
C THR A 7 -11.19 8.92 49.01
N VAL A 8 -11.81 7.74 49.01
CA VAL A 8 -11.15 6.50 48.66
C VAL A 8 -10.98 6.47 47.14
N ILE A 9 -9.78 6.72 46.67
CA ILE A 9 -9.39 6.45 45.26
C ILE A 9 -9.18 4.94 45.15
N ILE A 10 -10.19 4.23 44.62
CA ILE A 10 -10.06 2.84 44.21
C ILE A 10 -9.19 2.82 42.95
N LEU A 11 -7.90 2.54 43.09
CA LEU A 11 -7.02 2.12 42.02
C LEU A 11 -7.54 0.74 41.53
N ILE A 12 -8.31 0.75 40.45
CA ILE A 12 -8.58 -0.48 39.71
C ILE A 12 -7.28 -0.85 38.97
N VAL A 13 -6.40 -1.53 39.68
CA VAL A 13 -5.34 -2.32 39.03
C VAL A 13 -6.05 -3.51 38.43
N GLY A 14 -6.41 -3.43 37.15
CA GLY A 14 -6.95 -4.55 36.41
C GLY A 14 -6.00 -5.73 36.53
N CYS A 15 -6.43 -6.80 37.17
CA CYS A 15 -5.69 -8.04 37.28
C CYS A 15 -5.57 -8.61 35.86
N GLN A 16 -4.41 -8.40 35.22
CA GLN A 16 -4.13 -8.92 33.90
C GLN A 16 -4.17 -10.45 33.96
N SER A 17 -4.91 -11.11 33.08
CA SER A 17 -4.97 -12.57 33.07
C SER A 17 -3.57 -13.13 32.79
N SER A 18 -3.27 -14.34 33.27
CA SER A 18 -1.99 -15.01 32.98
C SER A 18 -1.76 -15.16 31.47
N ALA A 19 -2.83 -15.34 30.70
CA ALA A 19 -2.79 -15.41 29.24
C ALA A 19 -2.38 -14.05 28.60
N GLU A 20 -2.89 -12.93 29.09
CA GLU A 20 -2.47 -11.60 28.61
C GLU A 20 -1.02 -11.28 28.96
N SER A 21 -0.57 -11.64 30.16
CA SER A 21 0.83 -11.50 30.55
C SER A 21 1.75 -12.32 29.63
N SER A 22 1.36 -13.56 29.32
CA SER A 22 2.10 -14.42 28.39
C SER A 22 2.13 -13.83 26.98
N PHE A 23 1.01 -13.33 26.46
CA PHE A 23 0.96 -12.68 25.15
C PHE A 23 1.81 -11.42 25.11
N ASN A 24 1.75 -10.56 26.11
CA ASN A 24 2.54 -9.33 26.16
C ASN A 24 4.04 -9.63 26.18
N SER A 25 4.47 -10.62 26.95
CA SER A 25 5.88 -11.05 26.98
C SER A 25 6.33 -11.61 25.64
N LEU A 26 5.49 -12.47 25.01
CA LEU A 26 5.79 -13.05 23.70
C LEU A 26 5.82 -11.99 22.59
N SER A 27 4.87 -11.06 22.58
CA SER A 27 4.83 -9.99 21.58
C SER A 27 6.03 -9.04 21.69
N GLN A 28 6.50 -8.73 22.89
CA GLN A 28 7.72 -7.95 23.10
C GLN A 28 8.98 -8.70 22.62
N ALA A 29 9.08 -9.99 22.92
CA ALA A 29 10.17 -10.84 22.43
C ALA A 29 10.17 -10.90 20.89
N PHE A 30 8.98 -11.08 20.29
CA PHE A 30 8.82 -11.07 18.85
C PHE A 30 9.21 -9.72 18.23
N ILE A 31 8.76 -8.59 18.75
CA ILE A 31 9.10 -7.26 18.23
C ILE A 31 10.61 -7.03 18.29
N SER A 32 11.27 -7.41 19.39
CA SER A 32 12.72 -7.29 19.54
C SER A 32 13.47 -8.15 18.54
N TRP A 33 13.01 -9.39 18.33
CA TRP A 33 13.52 -10.30 17.33
C TRP A 33 13.27 -9.77 15.91
N TYR A 34 12.05 -9.28 15.62
CA TYR A 34 11.67 -8.73 14.32
C TYR A 34 12.59 -7.60 13.90
N TYR A 35 12.86 -6.63 14.77
CA TYR A 35 13.76 -5.52 14.45
C TYR A 35 15.22 -5.95 14.23
N LYS A 36 15.65 -7.01 14.89
CA LYS A 36 16.99 -7.59 14.65
C LYS A 36 17.08 -8.19 13.23
N PHE A 37 16.05 -8.89 12.79
CA PHE A 37 16.01 -9.53 11.46
C PHE A 37 15.56 -8.57 10.34
N HIS A 38 14.96 -7.44 10.67
CA HIS A 38 14.50 -6.42 9.73
C HIS A 38 15.07 -5.03 10.08
N PRO A 39 16.38 -4.82 9.90
CA PRO A 39 17.05 -3.57 10.28
C PRO A 39 16.52 -2.34 9.54
N VAL A 40 16.10 -2.49 8.28
CA VAL A 40 15.49 -1.42 7.49
C VAL A 40 14.16 -0.99 8.09
N GLU A 41 13.31 -1.94 8.48
CA GLU A 41 12.06 -1.65 9.19
C GLU A 41 12.33 -1.06 10.58
N ALA A 42 13.34 -1.56 11.32
CA ALA A 42 13.74 -0.95 12.57
C ALA A 42 14.10 0.54 12.39
N THR A 43 14.84 0.86 11.33
CA THR A 43 15.14 2.26 10.97
C THR A 43 13.87 3.04 10.65
N ARG A 44 12.93 2.45 9.88
CA ARG A 44 11.61 3.05 9.56
C ARG A 44 10.83 3.41 10.83
N PHE A 45 10.96 2.61 11.89
CA PHE A 45 10.30 2.84 13.19
C PHE A 45 11.16 3.61 14.21
N GLY A 46 12.31 4.18 13.81
CA GLY A 46 13.14 5.00 14.67
C GLY A 46 14.00 4.24 15.68
N ILE A 47 14.25 2.96 15.43
CA ILE A 47 15.12 2.15 16.28
C ILE A 47 16.58 2.30 15.82
N GLY A 48 17.31 3.28 16.43
CA GLY A 48 18.64 3.71 15.99
C GLY A 48 19.72 2.63 15.98
N LYS A 49 19.58 1.60 16.81
CA LYS A 49 20.54 0.50 16.92
C LYS A 49 20.83 -0.23 15.59
N HIS A 50 19.96 -0.09 14.57
CA HIS A 50 20.01 -0.84 13.31
C HIS A 50 20.18 0.06 12.09
N HIS A 51 20.59 1.32 12.25
CA HIS A 51 20.68 2.25 11.12
C HIS A 51 21.77 1.88 10.11
N ASP A 52 22.83 1.23 10.56
CA ASP A 52 24.03 0.89 9.77
C ASP A 52 24.01 -0.51 9.13
N SER A 53 22.94 -1.26 9.34
CA SER A 53 22.89 -2.68 8.95
C SER A 53 21.73 -2.99 8.02
N PHE A 54 21.89 -4.10 7.28
CA PHE A 54 20.88 -4.79 6.53
C PHE A 54 20.60 -6.17 7.15
N ARG A 55 19.51 -6.79 6.71
CA ARG A 55 19.25 -8.20 6.99
C ARG A 55 20.38 -9.07 6.46
N LEU A 56 20.87 -9.99 7.26
CA LEU A 56 21.74 -11.05 6.79
C LEU A 56 20.95 -11.99 5.85
N ILE A 57 21.55 -12.34 4.74
CA ILE A 57 20.95 -13.20 3.71
C ILE A 57 21.93 -14.31 3.33
N SER A 58 21.58 -15.51 3.74
CA SER A 58 22.21 -16.77 3.29
C SER A 58 21.18 -17.88 3.45
N THR A 59 21.47 -19.06 2.97
CA THR A 59 20.60 -20.24 3.19
C THR A 59 20.42 -20.50 4.69
N SER A 60 21.51 -20.47 5.46
CA SER A 60 21.46 -20.70 6.91
C SER A 60 20.69 -19.61 7.66
N ASP A 61 20.83 -18.33 7.27
CA ASP A 61 20.07 -17.24 7.87
C ASP A 61 18.57 -17.40 7.60
N ASN A 62 18.19 -17.85 6.40
CA ASN A 62 16.79 -18.12 6.08
C ASN A 62 16.23 -19.35 6.84
N GLU A 63 17.04 -20.39 7.05
CA GLU A 63 16.66 -21.56 7.87
C GLU A 63 16.45 -21.17 9.33
N GLU A 64 17.35 -20.36 9.93
CA GLU A 64 17.20 -19.81 11.28
C GLU A 64 15.93 -18.97 11.38
N TYR A 65 15.69 -18.09 10.41
CA TYR A 65 14.50 -17.26 10.37
C TYR A 65 13.21 -18.09 10.33
N ILE A 66 13.15 -19.14 9.51
CA ILE A 66 12.00 -20.05 9.40
C ILE A 66 11.78 -20.81 10.71
N ALA A 67 12.87 -21.27 11.36
CA ALA A 67 12.79 -21.97 12.64
C ALA A 67 12.24 -21.05 13.74
N ASP A 68 12.71 -19.81 13.80
CA ASP A 68 12.20 -18.82 14.75
C ASP A 68 10.73 -18.48 14.51
N ILE A 69 10.31 -18.27 13.26
CA ILE A 69 8.89 -18.07 12.91
C ILE A 69 8.04 -19.24 13.38
N SER A 70 8.49 -20.47 13.13
CA SER A 70 7.78 -21.68 13.56
C SER A 70 7.66 -21.75 15.09
N ARG A 71 8.70 -21.39 15.82
CA ARG A 71 8.69 -21.31 17.29
C ARG A 71 7.66 -20.28 17.76
N PHE A 72 7.64 -19.06 17.21
CA PHE A 72 6.65 -18.05 17.58
C PHE A 72 5.21 -18.50 17.30
N ILE A 73 4.95 -19.19 16.19
CA ILE A 73 3.62 -19.75 15.88
C ILE A 73 3.20 -20.77 16.96
N ILE A 74 4.11 -21.67 17.35
CA ILE A 74 3.85 -22.68 18.38
C ILE A 74 3.54 -21.99 19.73
N GLU A 75 4.37 -21.05 20.16
CA GLU A 75 4.18 -20.33 21.42
C GLU A 75 2.88 -19.54 21.45
N LEU A 76 2.52 -18.86 20.33
CA LEU A 76 1.23 -18.17 20.20
C LEU A 76 0.04 -19.14 20.27
N SER A 77 0.15 -20.32 19.67
CA SER A 77 -0.93 -21.32 19.67
C SER A 77 -1.22 -21.90 21.05
N GLN A 78 -0.26 -21.82 21.98
CA GLN A 78 -0.41 -22.28 23.37
C GLN A 78 -1.15 -21.24 24.24
N ILE A 79 -1.30 -19.99 23.77
CA ILE A 79 -2.03 -18.96 24.49
C ILE A 79 -3.53 -19.12 24.22
N ASP A 80 -4.31 -19.35 25.28
CA ASP A 80 -5.77 -19.45 25.18
C ASP A 80 -6.37 -18.08 24.84
N ALA A 81 -6.64 -17.86 23.55
CA ALA A 81 -7.19 -16.60 23.04
C ALA A 81 -8.57 -16.25 23.63
N THR A 82 -9.31 -17.22 24.20
CA THR A 82 -10.62 -16.95 24.83
C THR A 82 -10.47 -16.19 26.14
N LYS A 83 -9.30 -16.28 26.78
CA LYS A 83 -8.97 -15.59 28.04
C LYS A 83 -8.36 -14.21 27.84
N LEU A 84 -8.08 -13.82 26.59
CA LEU A 84 -7.58 -12.50 26.25
C LEU A 84 -8.75 -11.49 26.22
N SER A 85 -8.48 -10.26 26.64
CA SER A 85 -9.42 -9.15 26.41
C SER A 85 -9.68 -8.97 24.90
N PRO A 86 -10.79 -8.37 24.50
CA PRO A 86 -11.14 -8.18 23.10
C PRO A 86 -10.01 -7.50 22.29
N GLU A 87 -9.36 -6.51 22.87
CA GLU A 87 -8.28 -5.76 22.24
C GLU A 87 -7.02 -6.61 22.03
N VAL A 88 -6.56 -7.30 23.06
CA VAL A 88 -5.37 -8.17 23.00
C VAL A 88 -5.62 -9.38 22.09
N ARG A 89 -6.86 -9.86 22.02
CA ARG A 89 -7.24 -10.94 21.10
C ARG A 89 -7.10 -10.54 19.63
N ILE A 90 -7.38 -9.29 19.30
CA ILE A 90 -7.17 -8.75 17.95
C ILE A 90 -5.68 -8.76 17.61
N ASP A 91 -4.85 -8.28 18.53
CA ASP A 91 -3.39 -8.26 18.35
C ASP A 91 -2.78 -9.65 18.20
N HIS A 92 -3.26 -10.60 19.02
CA HIS A 92 -2.89 -12.00 18.90
C HIS A 92 -3.23 -12.57 17.51
N GLN A 93 -4.43 -12.29 16.99
CA GLN A 93 -4.86 -12.77 15.68
C GLN A 93 -4.04 -12.14 14.54
N ILE A 94 -3.74 -10.83 14.63
CA ILE A 94 -2.91 -10.13 13.63
C ILE A 94 -1.53 -10.77 13.59
N LEU A 95 -0.89 -10.93 14.75
CA LEU A 95 0.45 -11.50 14.83
C LEU A 95 0.46 -12.94 14.30
N TYR A 96 -0.50 -13.76 14.71
CA TYR A 96 -0.61 -15.14 14.28
C TYR A 96 -0.77 -15.25 12.75
N SER A 97 -1.70 -14.50 12.17
CA SER A 97 -1.93 -14.49 10.71
C SER A 97 -0.73 -13.98 9.93
N HIS A 98 -0.02 -12.98 10.47
CA HIS A 98 1.21 -12.47 9.87
C HIS A 98 2.32 -13.51 9.84
N LEU A 99 2.52 -14.22 10.93
CA LEU A 99 3.52 -15.30 11.03
C LEU A 99 3.19 -16.48 10.10
N GLU A 100 1.92 -16.90 10.02
CA GLU A 100 1.49 -17.93 9.06
C GLU A 100 1.80 -17.50 7.61
N LYS A 101 1.54 -16.23 7.27
CA LYS A 101 1.85 -15.69 5.93
C LYS A 101 3.35 -15.71 5.65
N ILE A 102 4.18 -15.24 6.60
CA ILE A 102 5.64 -15.27 6.43
C ILE A 102 6.12 -16.72 6.26
N GLN A 103 5.62 -17.65 7.10
CA GLN A 103 6.00 -19.06 7.02
C GLN A 103 5.68 -19.63 5.64
N TYR A 104 4.49 -19.34 5.09
CA TYR A 104 4.12 -19.74 3.73
C TYR A 104 5.05 -19.13 2.67
N VAL A 105 5.33 -17.83 2.74
CA VAL A 105 6.22 -17.16 1.78
C VAL A 105 7.63 -17.76 1.83
N MET A 106 8.14 -18.04 3.03
CA MET A 106 9.49 -18.56 3.22
C MET A 106 9.62 -20.03 2.83
N ASN A 107 8.60 -20.87 3.03
CA ASN A 107 8.65 -22.30 2.74
C ASN A 107 8.23 -22.64 1.32
N ASP A 108 7.19 -21.97 0.79
CA ASP A 108 6.52 -22.39 -0.44
C ASP A 108 6.82 -21.47 -1.62
N ILE A 109 6.88 -20.15 -1.44
CA ILE A 109 7.18 -19.18 -2.50
C ILE A 109 8.69 -19.05 -2.72
N ARG A 110 9.46 -18.96 -1.63
CA ARG A 110 10.92 -18.87 -1.62
C ARG A 110 11.49 -17.80 -2.56
N PRO A 111 11.07 -16.51 -2.41
CA PRO A 111 11.39 -15.45 -3.39
C PRO A 111 12.90 -15.23 -3.58
N TRP A 112 13.71 -15.50 -2.57
CA TRP A 112 15.17 -15.37 -2.66
C TRP A 112 15.82 -16.33 -3.67
N GLU A 113 15.12 -17.37 -4.12
CA GLU A 113 15.64 -18.35 -5.10
C GLU A 113 15.45 -17.92 -6.56
N TRP A 114 14.60 -16.92 -6.81
CA TRP A 114 14.24 -16.54 -8.18
C TRP A 114 13.96 -15.06 -8.42
N ASN A 115 13.69 -14.28 -7.36
CA ASN A 115 13.30 -12.87 -7.47
C ASN A 115 14.44 -11.94 -7.02
N PRO A 116 15.13 -11.26 -7.94
CA PRO A 116 16.21 -10.34 -7.58
C PRO A 116 15.74 -9.12 -6.79
N LEU A 117 14.44 -8.77 -6.87
CA LEU A 117 13.89 -7.66 -6.10
C LEU A 117 13.92 -7.94 -4.60
N TRP A 118 13.98 -9.20 -4.16
CA TRP A 118 14.09 -9.57 -2.75
C TRP A 118 15.25 -8.88 -2.03
N VAL A 119 16.40 -8.78 -2.69
CA VAL A 119 17.58 -8.08 -2.13
C VAL A 119 17.64 -6.62 -2.57
N LEU A 120 17.20 -6.32 -3.79
CA LEU A 120 17.31 -4.96 -4.34
C LEU A 120 16.36 -3.99 -3.66
N ASP A 121 15.15 -4.42 -3.28
CA ASP A 121 14.20 -3.58 -2.54
C ASP A 121 14.69 -3.32 -1.11
N GLU A 122 15.29 -4.30 -0.44
CA GLU A 122 15.92 -4.09 0.88
C GLU A 122 17.04 -3.05 0.79
N ILE A 123 17.90 -3.11 -0.25
CA ILE A 123 18.96 -2.12 -0.49
C ILE A 123 18.36 -0.74 -0.76
N TYR A 124 17.39 -0.66 -1.66
CA TYR A 124 16.74 0.59 -2.03
C TYR A 124 16.10 1.25 -0.80
N ASP A 125 15.21 0.53 -0.12
CA ASP A 125 14.49 1.04 1.05
C ASP A 125 15.44 1.45 2.17
N GLY A 126 16.48 0.68 2.39
CA GLY A 126 17.47 0.98 3.41
C GLY A 126 18.21 2.30 3.17
N LEU A 127 18.62 2.57 1.97
CA LEU A 127 19.28 3.84 1.62
C LEU A 127 18.26 4.99 1.56
N PHE A 128 17.08 4.75 0.97
CA PHE A 128 16.02 5.74 0.81
C PHE A 128 15.51 6.25 2.16
N ILE A 129 15.14 5.34 3.07
CA ILE A 129 14.62 5.71 4.40
C ILE A 129 15.61 6.60 5.14
N LEU A 130 16.89 6.23 5.20
CA LEU A 130 17.92 7.06 5.85
C LEU A 130 18.10 8.41 5.16
N SER A 131 17.99 8.47 3.83
CA SER A 131 18.13 9.72 3.09
C SER A 131 16.99 10.70 3.36
N GLU A 132 15.78 10.22 3.67
CA GLU A 132 14.57 11.03 3.86
C GLU A 132 14.26 11.32 5.34
N ARG A 133 14.73 10.52 6.29
CA ARG A 133 14.41 10.66 7.71
C ARG A 133 15.18 11.80 8.37
N ARG A 134 14.62 13.01 8.30
CA ARG A 134 15.25 14.26 8.81
C ARG A 134 15.27 14.36 10.33
N GLU A 135 14.44 13.62 11.04
CA GLU A 135 14.38 13.54 12.50
C GLU A 135 15.54 12.73 13.10
N ILE A 136 16.19 11.86 12.32
CA ILE A 136 17.47 11.26 12.71
C ILE A 136 18.55 12.33 12.54
N ASN A 137 19.38 12.54 13.57
CA ASN A 137 20.47 13.51 13.46
C ASN A 137 21.40 13.16 12.29
N MET A 138 22.09 14.16 11.78
CA MET A 138 22.88 14.02 10.56
C MET A 138 24.02 13.01 10.70
N ASP A 139 24.72 13.01 11.84
CA ASP A 139 25.85 12.12 12.07
C ASP A 139 25.41 10.65 12.08
N ASP A 140 24.28 10.33 12.73
CA ASP A 140 23.72 8.97 12.72
C ASP A 140 23.23 8.56 11.33
N ARG A 141 22.65 9.50 10.55
CA ARG A 141 22.25 9.24 9.16
C ARG A 141 23.44 8.90 8.28
N VAL A 142 24.49 9.68 8.41
CA VAL A 142 25.73 9.50 7.67
C VAL A 142 26.39 8.17 8.03
N ALA A 143 26.56 7.89 9.32
CA ALA A 143 27.11 6.62 9.81
C ALA A 143 26.27 5.43 9.32
N GLY A 144 24.94 5.56 9.37
CA GLY A 144 24.02 4.56 8.91
C GLY A 144 24.16 4.28 7.40
N VAL A 145 24.16 5.33 6.58
CA VAL A 145 24.35 5.21 5.13
C VAL A 145 25.70 4.59 4.79
N GLN A 146 26.77 5.02 5.47
CA GLN A 146 28.12 4.49 5.25
C GLN A 146 28.20 2.98 5.59
N GLY A 147 27.62 2.57 6.72
CA GLY A 147 27.54 1.15 7.11
C GLY A 147 26.80 0.31 6.06
N ARG A 148 25.65 0.81 5.59
CA ARG A 148 24.86 0.13 4.56
C ARG A 148 25.58 0.07 3.22
N LEU A 149 26.18 1.16 2.74
CA LEU A 149 26.97 1.13 1.50
C LEU A 149 28.11 0.09 1.54
N LYS A 150 28.79 -0.05 2.68
CA LYS A 150 29.83 -1.05 2.87
C LYS A 150 29.31 -2.50 2.77
N SER A 151 28.05 -2.74 3.18
CA SER A 151 27.45 -4.08 3.21
C SER A 151 26.88 -4.54 1.86
N ILE A 152 26.53 -3.60 0.95
CA ILE A 152 25.86 -3.92 -0.32
C ILE A 152 26.64 -4.91 -1.19
N PRO A 153 27.98 -4.79 -1.41
CA PRO A 153 28.71 -5.74 -2.22
C PRO A 153 28.59 -7.19 -1.72
N GLU A 154 28.64 -7.40 -0.41
CA GLU A 154 28.47 -8.71 0.21
C GLU A 154 27.04 -9.24 0.05
N MET A 155 26.01 -8.40 0.28
CA MET A 155 24.61 -8.78 0.07
C MET A 155 24.36 -9.25 -1.36
N LEU A 156 24.84 -8.52 -2.35
CA LEU A 156 24.71 -8.89 -3.75
C LEU A 156 25.45 -10.19 -4.08
N SER A 157 26.64 -10.41 -3.51
CA SER A 157 27.38 -11.67 -3.66
C SER A 157 26.62 -12.85 -3.10
N ARG A 158 26.10 -12.75 -1.87
CA ARG A 158 25.30 -13.80 -1.23
C ARG A 158 23.99 -14.07 -2.00
N SER A 159 23.35 -13.04 -2.52
CA SER A 159 22.17 -13.21 -3.37
C SER A 159 22.45 -14.03 -4.64
N LYS A 160 23.63 -13.87 -5.24
CA LYS A 160 24.03 -14.67 -6.41
C LYS A 160 24.11 -16.17 -6.11
N GLU A 161 24.46 -16.54 -4.89
CA GLU A 161 24.57 -17.95 -4.47
C GLU A 161 23.18 -18.57 -4.26
N MET A 162 22.18 -17.76 -3.89
CA MET A 162 20.83 -18.23 -3.58
C MET A 162 19.92 -18.33 -4.81
N ILE A 163 20.08 -17.45 -5.82
CA ILE A 163 19.23 -17.45 -7.01
C ILE A 163 19.55 -18.64 -7.91
N ILE A 164 18.63 -19.60 -7.97
CA ILE A 164 18.75 -20.85 -8.75
C ILE A 164 17.83 -20.92 -9.95
N SER A 165 16.84 -20.04 -10.04
CA SER A 165 15.86 -19.97 -11.11
C SER A 165 15.54 -18.50 -11.44
N HIS A 166 14.67 -18.23 -12.44
CA HIS A 166 14.39 -16.87 -12.84
C HIS A 166 12.93 -16.65 -13.25
N SER A 167 12.50 -15.39 -13.16
CA SER A 167 11.36 -14.83 -13.88
C SER A 167 11.86 -13.66 -14.72
N SER A 168 11.63 -13.70 -16.03
CA SER A 168 12.09 -12.65 -16.95
C SER A 168 11.54 -11.28 -16.57
N LEU A 169 10.27 -11.24 -16.13
CA LEU A 169 9.63 -10.03 -15.62
C LEU A 169 10.36 -9.44 -14.41
N HIS A 170 10.73 -10.29 -13.43
CA HIS A 170 11.42 -9.83 -12.22
C HIS A 170 12.89 -9.44 -12.51
N ILE A 171 13.53 -10.03 -13.54
CA ILE A 171 14.83 -9.55 -14.02
C ILE A 171 14.71 -8.14 -14.61
N GLU A 172 13.69 -7.89 -15.43
CA GLU A 172 13.44 -6.57 -16.01
C GLU A 172 13.23 -5.51 -14.92
N HIS A 173 12.35 -5.78 -13.97
CA HIS A 173 12.12 -4.88 -12.83
C HIS A 173 13.36 -4.76 -11.93
N GLY A 174 14.14 -5.82 -11.77
CA GLY A 174 15.42 -5.81 -11.07
C GLY A 174 16.44 -4.88 -11.73
N ASN A 175 16.52 -4.88 -13.05
CA ASN A 175 17.38 -3.95 -13.80
C ASN A 175 16.97 -2.49 -13.56
N ARG A 176 15.67 -2.20 -13.65
CA ARG A 176 15.13 -0.85 -13.36
C ARG A 176 15.41 -0.43 -11.90
N ARG A 177 15.29 -1.36 -10.96
CA ARG A 177 15.58 -1.11 -9.54
C ARG A 177 17.06 -0.81 -9.31
N ILE A 178 17.97 -1.51 -9.99
CA ILE A 178 19.41 -1.23 -9.93
C ILE A 178 19.70 0.18 -10.43
N ASP A 179 19.13 0.58 -11.56
CA ASP A 179 19.28 1.94 -12.08
C ASP A 179 18.78 2.98 -11.06
N GLY A 180 17.62 2.74 -10.45
CA GLY A 180 17.08 3.56 -9.37
C GLY A 180 18.02 3.65 -8.16
N ILE A 181 18.59 2.54 -7.70
CA ILE A 181 19.57 2.51 -6.59
C ILE A 181 20.81 3.34 -6.94
N ILE A 182 21.34 3.19 -8.16
CA ILE A 182 22.50 3.97 -8.62
C ILE A 182 22.20 5.46 -8.63
N HIS A 183 21.00 5.86 -9.10
CA HIS A 183 20.57 7.26 -9.05
C HIS A 183 20.46 7.77 -7.59
N LEU A 184 19.86 6.98 -6.68
CA LEU A 184 19.78 7.33 -5.26
C LEU A 184 21.17 7.52 -4.64
N ILE A 185 22.09 6.59 -4.89
CA ILE A 185 23.47 6.65 -4.39
C ILE A 185 24.16 7.93 -4.86
N ASN A 186 23.97 8.34 -6.11
CA ASN A 186 24.53 9.59 -6.63
C ASN A 186 23.98 10.85 -5.93
N GLN A 187 22.77 10.78 -5.36
CA GLN A 187 22.14 11.89 -4.64
C GLN A 187 22.51 11.92 -3.15
N LEU A 188 23.06 10.84 -2.59
CA LEU A 188 23.37 10.75 -1.16
C LEU A 188 24.31 11.85 -0.66
N PRO A 189 25.41 12.23 -1.36
CA PRO A 189 26.28 13.31 -0.92
C PRO A 189 25.55 14.64 -0.76
N ILE A 190 24.62 14.95 -1.68
CA ILE A 190 23.82 16.19 -1.64
C ILE A 190 22.81 16.14 -0.48
N LYS A 191 22.15 14.98 -0.29
CA LYS A 191 21.10 14.79 0.76
C LYS A 191 21.67 14.74 2.17
N LEU A 192 22.91 14.29 2.30
CA LEU A 192 23.62 14.15 3.58
C LEU A 192 24.57 15.32 3.86
N ASN A 193 24.48 16.41 3.10
CA ASN A 193 25.35 17.60 3.17
C ASN A 193 25.90 17.83 4.59
N SER A 194 27.02 17.19 4.94
CA SER A 194 27.68 17.32 6.22
C SER A 194 29.09 17.87 5.98
N ASP A 195 29.34 19.04 6.52
CA ASP A 195 30.64 19.70 6.49
C ASP A 195 31.76 18.89 7.19
N ASN A 196 31.39 17.81 7.87
CA ASN A 196 32.27 17.00 8.71
C ASN A 196 32.63 15.63 8.13
N LEU A 197 32.17 15.29 6.90
CA LEU A 197 32.52 14.01 6.28
C LEU A 197 33.89 14.09 5.61
N THR A 198 34.73 13.11 5.91
CA THR A 198 35.82 12.74 5.02
C THR A 198 35.17 12.16 3.77
N LEU A 199 34.90 13.02 2.78
CA LEU A 199 34.30 12.68 1.48
C LEU A 199 34.97 11.43 0.87
N ASP A 200 36.27 11.24 1.07
CA ASP A 200 37.05 10.13 0.53
C ASP A 200 36.59 8.72 0.96
N GLU A 201 36.02 8.53 2.14
CA GLU A 201 35.54 7.20 2.57
C GLU A 201 34.17 6.88 2.00
N ILE A 202 33.28 7.87 1.96
CA ILE A 202 31.95 7.71 1.34
C ILE A 202 32.12 7.51 -0.15
N ASP A 203 32.96 8.30 -0.81
CA ASP A 203 33.20 8.18 -2.26
C ASP A 203 33.72 6.80 -2.64
N ARG A 204 34.66 6.24 -1.87
CA ARG A 204 35.13 4.85 -2.08
C ARG A 204 34.02 3.82 -1.92
N SER A 205 33.17 3.97 -0.90
CA SER A 205 32.03 3.07 -0.68
C SER A 205 30.97 3.21 -1.79
N ILE A 206 30.72 4.41 -2.26
CA ILE A 206 29.84 4.68 -3.41
C ILE A 206 30.36 4.00 -4.68
N ILE A 207 31.65 4.14 -4.99
CA ILE A 207 32.28 3.52 -6.17
C ILE A 207 32.14 2.02 -6.09
N ALA A 208 32.56 1.39 -4.98
CA ALA A 208 32.50 -0.06 -4.79
C ALA A 208 31.04 -0.60 -4.89
N CYS A 209 30.08 0.14 -4.31
CA CYS A 209 28.67 -0.21 -4.38
C CYS A 209 28.14 -0.15 -5.81
N LYS A 210 28.43 0.91 -6.56
CA LYS A 210 28.01 1.05 -7.98
C LYS A 210 28.61 -0.04 -8.87
N GLU A 211 29.90 -0.33 -8.70
CA GLU A 211 30.55 -1.43 -9.44
C GLU A 211 29.88 -2.78 -9.14
N SER A 212 29.57 -3.06 -7.87
CA SER A 212 28.88 -4.28 -7.47
C SER A 212 27.46 -4.38 -8.05
N LEU A 213 26.70 -3.28 -8.09
CA LEU A 213 25.38 -3.21 -8.70
C LEU A 213 25.42 -3.45 -10.21
N LEU A 214 26.36 -2.81 -10.94
CA LEU A 214 26.54 -3.01 -12.36
C LEU A 214 26.99 -4.46 -12.69
N ASN A 215 27.86 -5.03 -11.86
CA ASN A 215 28.26 -6.44 -11.99
C ASN A 215 27.10 -7.39 -11.68
N TYR A 216 26.20 -7.03 -10.74
CA TYR A 216 25.00 -7.80 -10.46
C TYR A 216 24.00 -7.72 -11.62
N GLN A 217 23.79 -6.54 -12.21
CA GLN A 217 22.95 -6.33 -13.38
C GLN A 217 23.44 -7.18 -14.57
N LYS A 218 24.74 -7.14 -14.85
CA LYS A 218 25.36 -7.98 -15.89
C LYS A 218 25.15 -9.46 -15.62
N TRP A 219 25.32 -9.91 -14.38
CA TRP A 219 25.10 -11.29 -13.98
C TRP A 219 23.63 -11.71 -14.12
N LEU A 220 22.66 -10.85 -13.76
CA LEU A 220 21.24 -11.12 -13.98
C LEU A 220 20.96 -11.40 -15.45
N ASN A 221 21.45 -10.54 -16.35
CA ASN A 221 21.17 -10.64 -17.77
C ASN A 221 21.94 -11.76 -18.48
N GLN A 222 23.17 -12.08 -18.06
CA GLN A 222 24.02 -13.05 -18.73
C GLN A 222 24.00 -14.45 -18.12
N THR A 223 23.65 -14.57 -16.85
CA THR A 223 23.68 -15.85 -16.12
C THR A 223 22.30 -16.29 -15.67
N VAL A 224 21.56 -15.40 -14.94
CA VAL A 224 20.27 -15.76 -14.36
C VAL A 224 19.22 -15.95 -15.44
N ALA A 225 19.20 -15.12 -16.46
CA ALA A 225 18.26 -15.24 -17.58
C ALA A 225 18.33 -16.59 -18.32
N HIS A 226 19.41 -17.36 -18.13
CA HIS A 226 19.60 -18.71 -18.71
C HIS A 226 19.33 -19.84 -17.71
N LYS A 227 19.04 -19.55 -16.45
CA LYS A 227 18.63 -20.55 -15.44
C LYS A 227 17.21 -21.06 -15.73
N PRO A 228 16.78 -22.17 -15.11
CA PRO A 228 15.39 -22.62 -15.23
C PRO A 228 14.40 -21.52 -14.91
N GLY A 229 13.40 -21.33 -15.76
CA GLY A 229 12.32 -20.36 -15.52
C GLY A 229 11.38 -20.86 -14.43
N VAL A 230 10.96 -19.96 -13.53
CA VAL A 230 9.85 -20.24 -12.65
C VAL A 230 8.55 -19.97 -13.37
N GLN A 231 7.50 -20.71 -13.01
CA GLN A 231 6.17 -20.41 -13.49
C GLN A 231 5.66 -19.16 -12.78
N PHE A 232 5.65 -18.04 -13.50
CA PHE A 232 5.09 -16.78 -13.05
C PHE A 232 4.13 -16.25 -14.13
N PRO A 233 2.94 -15.77 -13.77
CA PRO A 233 2.36 -15.75 -12.42
C PRO A 233 2.18 -17.14 -11.80
N LEU A 234 1.85 -17.20 -10.52
CA LEU A 234 1.61 -18.47 -9.81
C LEU A 234 0.67 -19.37 -10.62
N ASN A 235 0.92 -20.67 -10.64
CA ASN A 235 -0.07 -21.60 -11.23
C ASN A 235 -1.31 -21.70 -10.33
N LEU A 236 -2.42 -22.24 -10.85
CA LEU A 236 -3.68 -22.36 -10.13
C LEU A 236 -3.52 -22.94 -8.72
N LYS A 237 -2.71 -23.99 -8.56
CA LYS A 237 -2.48 -24.63 -7.27
C LYS A 237 -1.81 -23.68 -6.27
N LEU A 238 -0.74 -22.99 -6.68
CA LEU A 238 -0.04 -22.03 -5.82
C LEU A 238 -0.89 -20.80 -5.54
N SER A 239 -1.67 -20.33 -6.52
CA SER A 239 -2.62 -19.23 -6.33
C SER A 239 -3.68 -19.57 -5.30
N ASP A 240 -4.30 -20.74 -5.38
CA ASP A 240 -5.32 -21.18 -4.41
C ASP A 240 -4.71 -21.41 -3.02
N GLN A 241 -3.48 -21.90 -2.92
CA GLN A 241 -2.76 -22.06 -1.67
C GLN A 241 -2.37 -20.71 -1.04
N ALA A 242 -1.96 -19.72 -1.84
CA ALA A 242 -1.60 -18.38 -1.37
C ALA A 242 -2.80 -17.56 -0.90
N PHE A 243 -3.96 -17.74 -1.55
CA PHE A 243 -5.15 -16.93 -1.33
C PHE A 243 -5.54 -16.76 0.15
N PRO A 244 -5.62 -17.80 1.00
CA PRO A 244 -5.98 -17.65 2.41
C PRO A 244 -4.98 -16.83 3.24
N TYR A 245 -3.71 -16.77 2.83
CA TYR A 245 -2.67 -15.99 3.53
C TYR A 245 -2.67 -14.51 3.14
N TYR A 246 -3.13 -14.18 1.92
CA TYR A 246 -3.19 -12.81 1.42
C TYR A 246 -4.57 -12.18 1.62
N ILE A 247 -5.64 -12.97 1.55
CA ILE A 247 -7.02 -12.51 1.56
C ILE A 247 -7.75 -12.88 2.85
N GLY A 248 -7.38 -14.01 3.44
CA GLY A 248 -7.99 -14.52 4.67
C GLY A 248 -8.83 -15.78 4.44
N LYS A 249 -8.79 -16.66 5.43
CA LYS A 249 -9.39 -18.02 5.41
C LYS A 249 -10.92 -18.04 5.23
N LYS A 250 -11.61 -16.92 5.51
CA LYS A 250 -13.08 -16.82 5.37
C LYS A 250 -13.56 -16.67 3.92
N TYR A 251 -12.67 -16.27 3.02
CA TYR A 251 -13.01 -16.03 1.62
C TYR A 251 -12.67 -17.24 0.76
N LEU A 252 -13.60 -17.63 -0.09
CA LEU A 252 -13.39 -18.68 -1.08
C LEU A 252 -13.13 -18.03 -2.45
N PRO A 253 -12.04 -18.37 -3.16
CA PRO A 253 -11.69 -17.75 -4.44
C PRO A 253 -12.87 -17.69 -5.43
N TYR A 254 -13.56 -18.81 -5.64
CA TYR A 254 -14.71 -18.89 -6.54
C TYR A 254 -15.82 -17.89 -6.19
N SER A 255 -16.14 -17.75 -4.90
CA SER A 255 -17.20 -16.83 -4.44
C SER A 255 -16.81 -15.37 -4.67
N VAL A 256 -15.54 -15.04 -4.45
CA VAL A 256 -14.99 -13.70 -4.70
C VAL A 256 -15.05 -13.38 -6.19
N TYR A 257 -14.56 -14.26 -7.06
CA TYR A 257 -14.57 -14.02 -8.51
C TYR A 257 -15.97 -13.87 -9.10
N LYS A 258 -16.94 -14.63 -8.62
CA LYS A 258 -18.34 -14.47 -9.01
C LYS A 258 -18.91 -13.12 -8.58
N LEU A 259 -18.53 -12.62 -7.40
CA LEU A 259 -18.96 -11.32 -6.92
C LEU A 259 -18.31 -10.19 -7.71
N VAL A 260 -17.01 -10.32 -8.05
CA VAL A 260 -16.28 -9.38 -8.91
C VAL A 260 -16.99 -9.20 -10.25
N ASP A 261 -17.34 -10.30 -10.94
CA ASP A 261 -17.99 -10.21 -12.24
C ASP A 261 -19.38 -9.57 -12.17
N LYS A 262 -20.18 -9.94 -11.17
CA LYS A 262 -21.48 -9.31 -10.92
C LYS A 262 -21.36 -7.80 -10.67
N LYS A 263 -20.40 -7.38 -9.86
CA LYS A 263 -20.19 -5.97 -9.52
C LYS A 263 -19.70 -5.19 -10.75
N ARG A 264 -18.81 -5.77 -11.56
CA ARG A 264 -18.33 -5.19 -12.82
C ARG A 264 -19.49 -4.80 -13.73
N ILE A 265 -20.39 -5.74 -14.01
CA ILE A 265 -21.56 -5.47 -14.86
C ILE A 265 -22.42 -4.33 -14.30
N SER A 266 -22.65 -4.33 -12.98
CA SER A 266 -23.44 -3.29 -12.32
C SER A 266 -22.80 -1.91 -12.45
N VAL A 267 -21.50 -1.79 -12.25
CA VAL A 267 -20.79 -0.51 -12.34
C VAL A 267 -20.73 -0.02 -13.79
N GLN A 268 -20.43 -0.89 -14.75
CA GLN A 268 -20.43 -0.53 -16.18
C GLN A 268 -21.80 -0.01 -16.64
N ASN A 269 -22.89 -0.65 -16.23
CA ASN A 269 -24.23 -0.16 -16.56
C ASN A 269 -24.51 1.22 -15.94
N HIS A 270 -23.99 1.48 -14.74
CA HIS A 270 -24.12 2.80 -14.10
C HIS A 270 -23.33 3.86 -14.87
N ILE A 271 -22.07 3.58 -15.20
CA ILE A 271 -21.26 4.49 -16.03
C ILE A 271 -21.96 4.78 -17.36
N PHE A 272 -22.48 3.74 -18.03
CA PHE A 272 -23.18 3.90 -19.29
C PHE A 272 -24.38 4.84 -19.18
N ASN A 273 -25.23 4.68 -18.16
CA ASN A 273 -26.40 5.53 -17.95
C ASN A 273 -26.04 7.01 -17.75
N LEU A 274 -24.88 7.30 -17.11
CA LEU A 274 -24.38 8.66 -16.97
C LEU A 274 -23.70 9.17 -18.25
N SER A 275 -23.08 8.28 -19.02
CA SER A 275 -22.34 8.61 -20.24
C SER A 275 -23.27 8.89 -21.43
N LEU A 276 -24.37 8.17 -21.54
CA LEU A 276 -25.27 8.26 -22.71
C LEU A 276 -25.78 9.68 -22.99
N PRO A 277 -26.27 10.46 -22.01
CA PRO A 277 -26.69 11.83 -22.26
C PRO A 277 -25.56 12.74 -22.79
N ILE A 278 -24.31 12.52 -22.31
CA ILE A 278 -23.14 13.28 -22.78
C ILE A 278 -22.78 12.87 -24.21
N TYR A 279 -22.78 11.57 -24.47
CA TYR A 279 -22.51 11.04 -25.82
C TYR A 279 -23.45 11.60 -26.87
N LEU A 280 -24.75 11.67 -26.56
CA LEU A 280 -25.80 12.15 -27.47
C LEU A 280 -25.77 13.67 -27.72
N THR A 281 -24.90 14.45 -27.06
CA THR A 281 -24.70 15.87 -27.39
C THR A 281 -23.97 16.06 -28.73
N ASP A 282 -23.05 15.15 -29.04
CA ASP A 282 -22.15 15.25 -30.18
C ASP A 282 -22.30 14.10 -31.20
N ASN A 283 -23.10 13.08 -30.89
CA ASN A 283 -23.26 11.87 -31.69
C ASN A 283 -24.74 11.52 -31.88
N ASP A 284 -25.05 10.82 -32.99
CA ASP A 284 -26.35 10.26 -33.24
C ASP A 284 -26.66 9.09 -32.28
N GLU A 285 -27.94 8.77 -32.11
CA GLU A 285 -28.35 7.63 -31.29
C GLU A 285 -27.79 6.32 -31.88
N PRO A 286 -27.02 5.54 -31.09
CA PRO A 286 -26.39 4.31 -31.60
C PRO A 286 -27.44 3.24 -31.93
N VAL A 287 -27.14 2.46 -32.96
CA VAL A 287 -27.91 1.23 -33.26
C VAL A 287 -27.36 0.13 -32.34
N TRP A 288 -28.05 -0.12 -31.22
CA TRP A 288 -27.66 -1.10 -30.23
C TRP A 288 -27.73 -2.52 -30.78
N LEU A 289 -26.59 -3.13 -30.96
CA LEU A 289 -26.46 -4.50 -31.41
C LEU A 289 -26.01 -5.44 -30.29
N ASP A 290 -25.11 -4.98 -29.45
CA ASP A 290 -24.53 -5.78 -28.35
C ASP A 290 -23.93 -4.93 -27.22
N ARG A 291 -23.18 -5.61 -26.33
CA ARG A 291 -22.53 -4.98 -25.21
C ARG A 291 -21.30 -4.13 -25.60
N ASP A 292 -20.66 -4.42 -26.71
CA ASP A 292 -19.49 -3.70 -27.17
C ASP A 292 -19.86 -2.26 -27.53
N ASP A 293 -21.04 -2.01 -28.07
CA ASP A 293 -21.59 -0.67 -28.33
C ASP A 293 -21.72 0.13 -27.03
N THR A 294 -22.17 -0.52 -25.96
CA THR A 294 -22.25 0.09 -24.61
C THR A 294 -20.89 0.53 -24.09
N LEU A 295 -19.85 -0.30 -24.28
CA LEU A 295 -18.48 0.04 -23.85
C LEU A 295 -17.89 1.16 -24.70
N GLU A 296 -18.21 1.23 -25.98
CA GLU A 296 -17.77 2.27 -26.90
C GLU A 296 -18.28 3.66 -26.47
N VAL A 297 -19.57 3.77 -26.10
CA VAL A 297 -20.16 5.00 -25.55
C VAL A 297 -19.40 5.46 -24.30
N ILE A 298 -19.07 4.52 -23.40
CA ILE A 298 -18.32 4.86 -22.18
C ILE A 298 -16.91 5.33 -22.53
N HIS A 299 -16.19 4.63 -23.40
CA HIS A 299 -14.86 5.03 -23.86
C HIS A 299 -14.86 6.42 -24.45
N TRP A 300 -15.75 6.66 -25.40
CA TRP A 300 -15.88 7.98 -26.04
C TRP A 300 -16.13 9.08 -25.00
N THR A 301 -17.03 8.84 -24.04
CA THR A 301 -17.37 9.83 -23.02
C THR A 301 -16.17 10.14 -22.12
N ILE A 302 -15.43 9.12 -21.65
CA ILE A 302 -14.25 9.31 -20.83
C ILE A 302 -13.18 10.10 -21.59
N ASP A 303 -12.93 9.76 -22.87
CA ASP A 303 -11.98 10.47 -23.71
C ASP A 303 -12.43 11.92 -23.98
N HIS A 304 -13.74 12.12 -24.20
CA HIS A 304 -14.31 13.46 -24.36
C HIS A 304 -14.07 14.32 -23.11
N ILE A 305 -14.36 13.79 -21.90
CA ILE A 305 -14.10 14.49 -20.63
C ILE A 305 -12.63 14.82 -20.46
N ARG A 306 -11.73 13.87 -20.76
CA ARG A 306 -10.29 14.04 -20.62
C ARG A 306 -9.70 15.07 -21.60
N ASN A 307 -10.27 15.17 -22.80
CA ASN A 307 -9.76 16.07 -23.84
C ASN A 307 -10.33 17.50 -23.76
N LYS A 308 -11.26 17.78 -22.84
CA LYS A 308 -11.74 19.14 -22.60
C LYS A 308 -10.59 20.05 -22.14
N PRO A 309 -10.33 21.20 -22.80
CA PRO A 309 -9.21 22.08 -22.45
C PRO A 309 -9.23 22.55 -20.99
N GLU A 310 -10.42 22.81 -20.43
CA GLU A 310 -10.62 23.26 -19.04
C GLU A 310 -10.27 22.19 -18.00
N ASN A 311 -10.25 20.92 -18.37
CA ASN A 311 -9.92 19.82 -17.49
C ASN A 311 -8.42 19.53 -17.46
N GLN A 312 -7.70 19.95 -18.48
CA GLN A 312 -6.27 19.64 -18.64
C GLN A 312 -5.39 20.45 -17.70
N VAL A 313 -4.33 19.82 -17.21
CA VAL A 313 -3.39 20.41 -16.26
C VAL A 313 -1.99 20.49 -16.89
N LEU A 314 -1.37 21.67 -16.80
CA LEU A 314 0.01 21.86 -17.23
C LEU A 314 0.98 21.30 -16.17
N ILE A 315 2.07 20.69 -16.61
CA ILE A 315 3.10 20.18 -15.70
C ILE A 315 3.67 21.32 -14.84
N SER A 316 3.86 22.51 -15.41
CA SER A 316 4.35 23.69 -14.69
C SER A 316 3.46 24.16 -13.52
N SER A 317 2.17 23.80 -13.52
CA SER A 317 1.21 24.14 -12.45
C SER A 317 0.80 22.95 -11.58
N ILE A 318 1.38 21.78 -11.81
CA ILE A 318 0.88 20.53 -11.19
C ILE A 318 0.91 20.58 -9.65
N LEU A 319 1.99 21.08 -9.04
CA LEU A 319 2.09 21.15 -7.59
C LEU A 319 1.04 22.10 -6.99
N SER A 320 0.77 23.26 -7.64
CA SER A 320 -0.31 24.17 -7.19
C SER A 320 -1.68 23.52 -7.32
N ASN A 321 -1.97 22.82 -8.41
CA ASN A 321 -3.23 22.10 -8.58
C ASN A 321 -3.44 21.05 -7.48
N PHE A 322 -2.41 20.27 -7.13
CA PHE A 322 -2.50 19.31 -6.02
C PHE A 322 -2.73 20.01 -4.67
N TYR A 323 -2.04 21.13 -4.38
CA TYR A 323 -2.25 21.90 -3.15
C TYR A 323 -3.66 22.50 -3.06
N GLU A 324 -4.16 23.08 -4.15
CA GLU A 324 -5.50 23.66 -4.22
C GLU A 324 -6.58 22.59 -3.99
N SER A 325 -6.45 21.47 -4.68
CA SER A 325 -7.32 20.31 -4.52
C SER A 325 -7.31 19.78 -3.06
N ILE A 326 -6.14 19.57 -2.45
CA ILE A 326 -6.04 19.16 -1.04
C ILE A 326 -6.74 20.18 -0.12
N SER A 327 -6.50 21.47 -0.34
CA SER A 327 -7.11 22.54 0.45
C SER A 327 -8.63 22.54 0.31
N TYR A 328 -9.13 22.36 -0.91
CA TYR A 328 -10.57 22.25 -1.18
C TYR A 328 -11.19 21.04 -0.47
N LEU A 329 -10.60 19.85 -0.64
CA LEU A 329 -11.07 18.63 0.01
C LEU A 329 -11.04 18.70 1.54
N GLN A 330 -10.03 19.36 2.12
CA GLN A 330 -9.97 19.63 3.57
C GLN A 330 -11.14 20.49 4.03
N LYS A 331 -11.43 21.59 3.32
CA LYS A 331 -12.56 22.46 3.63
C LYS A 331 -13.89 21.74 3.49
N LEU A 332 -14.08 20.98 2.41
CA LEU A 332 -15.29 20.19 2.16
C LEU A 332 -15.50 19.15 3.27
N THR A 333 -14.49 18.33 3.53
CA THR A 333 -14.51 17.29 4.56
C THR A 333 -14.84 17.86 5.94
N HIS A 334 -14.28 19.03 6.25
CA HIS A 334 -14.50 19.70 7.52
C HIS A 334 -15.89 20.33 7.63
N SER A 335 -16.35 21.05 6.59
CA SER A 335 -17.66 21.71 6.58
C SER A 335 -18.81 20.71 6.65
N LYS A 336 -18.66 19.56 6.00
CA LYS A 336 -19.65 18.46 6.04
C LYS A 336 -19.47 17.53 7.24
N GLY A 337 -18.46 17.75 8.08
CA GLY A 337 -18.22 16.94 9.28
C GLY A 337 -17.98 15.47 8.99
N LEU A 338 -17.28 15.13 7.91
CA LEU A 338 -17.12 13.74 7.44
C LEU A 338 -16.15 12.93 8.29
N ILE A 339 -15.13 13.58 8.83
CA ILE A 339 -14.09 12.93 9.67
C ILE A 339 -13.94 13.70 10.99
N PRO A 340 -13.38 13.08 12.03
CA PRO A 340 -13.06 13.77 13.28
C PRO A 340 -12.15 14.98 13.07
N LYS A 341 -12.41 16.06 13.78
CA LYS A 341 -11.61 17.30 13.72
C LYS A 341 -10.18 17.06 14.24
N ASN A 342 -9.22 17.80 13.68
CA ASN A 342 -7.84 17.93 14.16
C ASN A 342 -6.93 16.69 14.02
N ILE A 343 -7.09 15.91 12.95
CA ILE A 343 -6.22 14.76 12.67
C ILE A 343 -5.82 14.76 11.20
N ASN A 344 -5.00 15.74 10.83
CA ASN A 344 -4.34 15.73 9.52
C ASN A 344 -2.84 15.85 9.74
N LYS A 345 -2.07 14.93 9.17
CA LYS A 345 -0.63 15.11 9.03
C LYS A 345 -0.33 16.23 8.04
N ARG A 346 0.75 16.93 8.23
CA ARG A 346 1.26 17.85 7.22
C ARG A 346 1.64 17.06 5.98
N THR A 347 1.20 17.50 4.83
CA THR A 347 1.56 16.92 3.54
C THR A 347 2.53 17.85 2.85
N LYS A 348 3.69 17.34 2.46
CA LYS A 348 4.67 18.04 1.65
C LYS A 348 4.66 17.43 0.26
N LEU A 349 4.30 18.23 -0.74
CA LEU A 349 4.34 17.82 -2.14
C LEU A 349 5.76 17.99 -2.70
N SER A 350 6.17 17.05 -3.53
CA SER A 350 7.43 17.10 -4.26
C SER A 350 7.31 16.30 -5.55
N PHE A 351 8.09 16.63 -6.57
CA PHE A 351 8.25 15.72 -7.69
C PHE A 351 8.98 14.45 -7.28
N SER A 352 8.60 13.34 -7.90
CA SER A 352 9.28 12.06 -7.70
C SER A 352 10.70 12.15 -8.23
N PRO A 353 11.71 11.93 -7.39
CA PRO A 353 13.09 11.86 -7.87
C PRO A 353 13.26 10.73 -8.91
N ALA A 354 14.25 10.87 -9.79
CA ALA A 354 14.52 9.89 -10.85
C ALA A 354 14.76 8.45 -10.32
N TYR A 355 15.19 8.31 -9.06
CA TYR A 355 15.37 7.01 -8.41
C TYR A 355 14.06 6.37 -7.92
N MET A 356 12.96 7.11 -7.87
CA MET A 356 11.63 6.58 -7.56
C MET A 356 10.94 6.12 -8.85
N GLN A 357 11.41 5.04 -9.43
CA GLN A 357 10.84 4.49 -10.66
C GLN A 357 9.71 3.51 -10.35
N SER A 358 8.63 4.00 -9.76
CA SER A 358 7.40 3.21 -9.67
C SER A 358 6.45 3.54 -10.82
N GLY A 359 5.60 2.60 -11.18
CA GLY A 359 4.54 2.82 -12.15
C GLY A 359 3.50 3.84 -11.71
N SER A 360 3.40 4.20 -10.43
CA SER A 360 2.34 5.07 -9.90
C SER A 360 2.57 6.55 -10.17
N HIS A 361 1.49 7.30 -10.49
CA HIS A 361 1.53 8.76 -10.62
C HIS A 361 1.85 9.46 -9.31
N VAL A 362 1.58 8.83 -8.19
CA VAL A 362 1.84 9.37 -6.85
C VAL A 362 2.35 8.32 -5.89
N GLN A 363 3.16 8.74 -4.92
CA GLN A 363 3.63 7.90 -3.83
C GLN A 363 3.58 8.66 -2.51
N LEU A 364 3.10 7.97 -1.45
CA LEU A 364 3.14 8.49 -0.10
C LEU A 364 4.32 7.88 0.67
N PHE A 365 5.07 8.73 1.34
CA PHE A 365 6.09 8.31 2.29
C PHE A 365 5.86 9.00 3.64
N ASP A 366 5.64 8.22 4.70
CA ASP A 366 5.55 8.71 6.08
C ASP A 366 6.93 8.69 6.72
N HIS A 367 7.45 9.86 7.05
CA HIS A 367 8.78 10.01 7.65
C HIS A 367 8.94 9.24 8.96
N HIS A 368 7.95 9.36 9.83
CA HIS A 368 7.99 8.69 11.13
C HIS A 368 6.63 8.11 11.48
N PRO A 369 6.47 6.81 11.23
CA PRO A 369 5.19 6.18 11.47
C PRO A 369 4.60 6.36 12.87
N LYS A 370 5.38 6.62 13.91
CA LYS A 370 4.91 6.80 15.29
C LYS A 370 4.74 8.25 15.73
N GLU A 371 5.25 9.23 14.98
CA GLU A 371 5.14 10.63 15.34
C GLU A 371 3.93 11.30 14.70
N LEU A 372 2.97 11.72 15.52
CA LEU A 372 1.76 12.41 15.09
C LEU A 372 2.03 13.68 14.29
N ASN A 373 3.13 14.37 14.58
CA ASN A 373 3.50 15.63 13.94
C ASN A 373 4.47 15.45 12.76
N SER A 374 4.82 14.21 12.39
CA SER A 374 5.68 13.97 11.23
C SER A 374 4.97 14.37 9.94
N GLU A 375 5.75 14.78 8.94
CA GLU A 375 5.24 15.08 7.62
C GLU A 375 5.03 13.80 6.80
N ILE A 376 4.04 13.83 5.93
CA ILE A 376 3.91 12.87 4.83
C ILE A 376 4.50 13.53 3.58
N LEU A 377 5.48 12.88 2.97
CA LEU A 377 5.92 13.24 1.63
C LEU A 377 4.96 12.63 0.61
N TYR A 378 4.43 13.48 -0.24
CA TYR A 378 3.59 13.08 -1.34
C TYR A 378 4.33 13.39 -2.64
N TYR A 379 4.92 12.36 -3.21
CA TYR A 379 5.67 12.44 -4.44
C TYR A 379 4.73 12.33 -5.63
N ILE A 380 4.87 13.26 -6.57
CA ILE A 380 4.10 13.33 -7.81
C ILE A 380 5.05 13.04 -8.97
N ARG A 381 4.68 12.14 -9.86
CA ARG A 381 5.48 11.79 -11.03
C ARG A 381 5.53 12.96 -12.00
N GLY A 382 6.72 13.42 -12.36
CA GLY A 382 6.96 14.53 -13.26
C GLY A 382 8.34 15.13 -13.04
N HIS A 383 8.69 16.14 -13.84
CA HIS A 383 9.92 16.91 -13.71
C HIS A 383 9.60 18.40 -13.77
N ASP A 384 10.26 19.20 -12.93
CA ASP A 384 10.08 20.66 -12.87
C ASP A 384 10.30 21.36 -14.22
N ASP A 385 11.22 20.84 -15.06
CA ASP A 385 11.60 21.42 -16.34
C ASP A 385 10.79 20.87 -17.53
N SER A 386 9.76 20.04 -17.28
CA SER A 386 8.95 19.47 -18.34
C SER A 386 7.88 20.43 -18.81
N GLU A 387 7.85 20.69 -20.11
CA GLU A 387 6.76 21.40 -20.78
C GLU A 387 5.67 20.40 -21.21
N GLY A 388 4.41 20.87 -21.27
CA GLY A 388 3.30 20.09 -21.78
C GLY A 388 2.22 19.79 -20.75
N LEU A 389 1.35 18.84 -21.11
CA LEU A 389 0.22 18.43 -20.30
C LEU A 389 0.62 17.30 -19.32
N PHE A 390 0.09 17.40 -18.11
CA PHE A 390 0.18 16.30 -17.15
C PHE A 390 -0.77 15.15 -17.57
N PRO A 391 -0.41 13.88 -17.32
CA PRO A 391 -1.25 12.75 -17.72
C PRO A 391 -2.61 12.67 -17.04
N LEU A 392 -2.79 13.35 -15.89
CA LEU A 392 -4.05 13.42 -15.16
C LEU A 392 -4.71 14.77 -15.36
N ILE A 393 -6.03 14.76 -15.48
CA ILE A 393 -6.87 15.95 -15.50
C ILE A 393 -7.23 16.40 -14.07
N SER A 394 -7.79 17.60 -13.92
CA SER A 394 -8.16 18.20 -12.63
C SER A 394 -9.05 17.28 -11.77
N TYR A 395 -10.06 16.66 -12.37
CA TYR A 395 -10.95 15.70 -11.69
C TYR A 395 -10.19 14.49 -11.12
N GLU A 396 -9.24 13.93 -11.88
CA GLU A 396 -8.45 12.77 -11.44
C GLU A 396 -7.48 13.14 -10.32
N ILE A 397 -6.98 14.38 -10.30
CA ILE A 397 -6.19 14.92 -9.18
C ILE A 397 -7.04 14.97 -7.90
N ASP A 398 -8.29 15.42 -7.99
CA ASP A 398 -9.19 15.46 -6.84
C ASP A 398 -9.49 14.05 -6.30
N LEU A 399 -9.80 13.09 -7.18
CA LEU A 399 -10.02 11.69 -6.81
C LEU A 399 -8.78 11.09 -6.13
N MET A 400 -7.60 11.38 -6.67
CA MET A 400 -6.32 10.91 -6.14
C MET A 400 -6.01 11.52 -4.76
N ASN A 401 -6.23 12.83 -4.59
CA ASN A 401 -6.06 13.50 -3.31
C ASN A 401 -7.08 13.04 -2.26
N ALA A 402 -8.32 12.74 -2.67
CA ALA A 402 -9.32 12.13 -1.79
C ALA A 402 -8.87 10.73 -1.33
N ARG A 403 -8.28 9.93 -2.22
CA ARG A 403 -7.80 8.58 -1.95
C ARG A 403 -6.58 8.55 -1.03
N TYR A 404 -5.60 9.42 -1.28
CA TYR A 404 -4.30 9.35 -0.61
C TYR A 404 -4.14 10.35 0.54
N ILE A 405 -4.78 11.51 0.48
CA ILE A 405 -4.58 12.57 1.46
C ILE A 405 -5.82 12.75 2.34
N VAL A 406 -6.86 13.44 1.87
CA VAL A 406 -8.03 13.80 2.67
C VAL A 406 -9.32 13.47 1.94
N PRO A 407 -10.15 12.59 2.52
CA PRO A 407 -10.05 11.92 3.82
C PRO A 407 -9.34 10.57 3.82
N GLY A 408 -8.51 10.29 2.83
CA GLY A 408 -7.94 9.00 2.49
C GLY A 408 -6.83 8.49 3.42
N ARG A 409 -5.76 7.95 2.81
CA ARG A 409 -4.69 7.21 3.49
C ARG A 409 -3.97 8.02 4.56
N SER A 410 -3.68 9.30 4.33
CA SER A 410 -2.99 10.17 5.30
C SER A 410 -3.78 10.31 6.61
N VAL A 411 -5.12 10.45 6.50
CA VAL A 411 -6.02 10.51 7.67
C VAL A 411 -6.04 9.15 8.40
N GLN A 412 -6.10 8.04 7.67
CA GLN A 412 -6.05 6.70 8.25
C GLN A 412 -4.74 6.46 9.03
N ILE A 413 -3.60 6.85 8.47
CA ILE A 413 -2.30 6.77 9.14
C ILE A 413 -2.30 7.61 10.43
N ALA A 414 -2.75 8.86 10.36
CA ALA A 414 -2.77 9.76 11.52
C ALA A 414 -3.64 9.22 12.67
N HIS A 415 -4.73 8.52 12.37
CA HIS A 415 -5.54 7.83 13.37
C HIS A 415 -4.86 6.58 13.92
N ALA A 416 -4.29 5.74 13.06
CA ALA A 416 -3.61 4.52 13.46
C ALA A 416 -2.44 4.79 14.43
N GLN A 417 -1.73 5.90 14.25
CA GLN A 417 -0.62 6.31 15.12
C GLN A 417 -1.02 6.59 16.58
N LYS A 418 -2.29 6.91 16.83
CA LYS A 418 -2.81 7.12 18.18
C LYS A 418 -3.08 5.81 18.91
N TYR A 419 -3.12 4.71 18.19
CA TYR A 419 -3.41 3.41 18.79
C TYR A 419 -2.17 2.86 19.50
N PRO A 420 -2.27 2.41 20.76
CA PRO A 420 -1.10 2.04 21.57
C PRO A 420 -0.45 0.71 21.15
N SER A 421 -1.14 -0.15 20.38
CA SER A 421 -0.62 -1.46 20.02
C SER A 421 0.47 -1.40 18.95
N HIS A 422 1.67 -1.86 19.29
CA HIS A 422 2.79 -2.02 18.36
C HIS A 422 2.48 -3.04 17.25
N ILE A 423 1.76 -4.13 17.57
CA ILE A 423 1.43 -5.19 16.61
C ILE A 423 0.55 -4.65 15.48
N ARG A 424 -0.54 -3.91 15.81
CA ARG A 424 -1.41 -3.29 14.78
C ARG A 424 -0.68 -2.30 13.91
N TYR A 425 0.32 -1.69 14.47
CA TYR A 425 1.08 -0.67 13.82
C TYR A 425 2.14 -1.23 12.87
N LEU A 426 2.81 -2.32 13.30
CA LEU A 426 3.79 -3.02 12.47
C LEU A 426 3.11 -3.80 11.34
N PHE A 427 1.91 -4.34 11.58
CA PHE A 427 1.23 -5.24 10.66
C PHE A 427 -0.20 -4.77 10.36
N PRO A 428 -0.35 -3.56 9.75
CA PRO A 428 -1.66 -3.06 9.37
C PRO A 428 -2.27 -3.96 8.28
N ASP A 429 -3.59 -4.18 8.37
CA ASP A 429 -4.31 -5.02 7.42
C ASP A 429 -4.38 -4.35 6.03
N PRO A 430 -3.83 -4.96 4.96
CA PRO A 430 -3.79 -4.35 3.63
C PRO A 430 -5.19 -4.23 3.00
N ILE A 431 -6.12 -5.12 3.34
CA ILE A 431 -7.50 -5.06 2.85
C ILE A 431 -8.21 -3.84 3.45
N ASN A 432 -7.98 -3.56 4.74
CA ASN A 432 -8.51 -2.36 5.40
C ASN A 432 -7.88 -1.08 4.83
N ILE A 433 -6.57 -1.08 4.56
CA ILE A 433 -5.90 0.06 3.91
C ILE A 433 -6.59 0.40 2.59
N ALA A 434 -6.69 -0.57 1.70
CA ALA A 434 -7.26 -0.35 0.38
C ALA A 434 -8.76 -0.03 0.45
N GLY A 435 -9.51 -0.70 1.33
CA GLY A 435 -10.92 -0.44 1.55
C GLY A 435 -11.21 0.99 1.98
N TRP A 436 -10.43 1.52 2.94
CA TRP A 436 -10.57 2.91 3.38
C TRP A 436 -10.26 3.91 2.26
N GLN A 437 -9.19 3.68 1.49
CA GLN A 437 -8.81 4.54 0.37
C GLN A 437 -9.92 4.67 -0.68
N ILE A 438 -10.55 3.56 -1.05
CA ILE A 438 -11.65 3.57 -2.03
C ILE A 438 -12.91 4.20 -1.42
N TYR A 439 -13.22 3.85 -0.18
CA TYR A 439 -14.36 4.43 0.53
C TYR A 439 -14.22 5.95 0.72
N ALA A 440 -13.02 6.46 0.94
CA ALA A 440 -12.75 7.90 1.04
C ALA A 440 -13.17 8.66 -0.23
N VAL A 441 -12.86 8.09 -1.41
CA VAL A 441 -13.30 8.62 -2.70
C VAL A 441 -14.83 8.53 -2.82
N GLN A 442 -15.41 7.37 -2.54
CA GLN A 442 -16.87 7.18 -2.58
C GLN A 442 -17.61 8.13 -1.64
N MET A 443 -17.05 8.41 -0.47
CA MET A 443 -17.63 9.31 0.52
C MET A 443 -17.65 10.76 0.05
N ILE A 444 -16.54 11.26 -0.52
CA ILE A 444 -16.42 12.65 -0.99
C ILE A 444 -17.29 12.90 -2.21
N PHE A 445 -17.26 11.99 -3.16
CA PHE A 445 -17.96 12.14 -4.44
C PHE A 445 -19.31 11.39 -4.44
N ASN A 446 -19.98 11.36 -3.29
CA ASN A 446 -21.35 10.87 -3.17
C ASN A 446 -22.32 11.92 -3.72
N GLU A 447 -23.29 11.48 -4.52
CA GLU A 447 -24.34 12.32 -5.11
C GLU A 447 -25.17 13.09 -4.06
N GLU A 448 -25.34 12.52 -2.86
CA GLU A 448 -26.09 13.15 -1.77
C GLU A 448 -25.29 14.23 -1.02
N LEU A 449 -23.97 14.29 -1.21
CA LEU A 449 -23.11 15.13 -0.38
C LEU A 449 -22.90 16.53 -0.96
N ASN A 450 -22.81 16.64 -2.27
CA ASN A 450 -22.51 17.86 -3.00
C ASN A 450 -23.07 17.77 -4.43
N ASP A 451 -23.32 18.90 -5.06
CA ASP A 451 -23.77 18.98 -6.45
C ASP A 451 -22.58 18.72 -7.43
N TRP A 452 -22.03 17.51 -7.36
CA TRP A 452 -21.04 17.07 -8.34
C TRP A 452 -21.69 16.84 -9.69
N ASP A 453 -21.05 17.25 -10.76
CA ASP A 453 -21.52 16.97 -12.10
C ASP A 453 -21.37 15.48 -12.51
N ASN A 454 -22.00 15.10 -13.59
CA ASN A 454 -21.96 13.71 -14.08
C ASN A 454 -20.54 13.28 -14.46
N GLU A 455 -19.65 14.19 -14.83
CA GLU A 455 -18.26 13.89 -15.20
C GLU A 455 -17.46 13.39 -13.99
N TYR A 456 -17.62 14.03 -12.81
CA TYR A 456 -17.07 13.51 -11.55
C TYR A 456 -17.57 12.11 -11.23
N HIS A 457 -18.89 11.88 -11.40
CA HIS A 457 -19.47 10.56 -11.10
C HIS A 457 -18.96 9.49 -12.06
N ILE A 458 -18.81 9.80 -13.35
CA ILE A 458 -18.25 8.88 -14.36
C ILE A 458 -16.79 8.53 -13.98
N LEU A 459 -15.95 9.52 -13.68
CA LEU A 459 -14.54 9.30 -13.36
C LEU A 459 -14.36 8.59 -12.02
N ARG A 460 -15.18 8.89 -11.01
CA ARG A 460 -15.22 8.13 -9.76
C ARG A 460 -15.57 6.65 -9.99
N LEU A 461 -16.55 6.39 -10.84
CA LEU A 461 -16.94 5.03 -11.20
C LEU A 461 -15.88 4.34 -12.06
N LYS A 462 -15.12 5.10 -12.87
CA LYS A 462 -13.92 4.59 -13.57
C LYS A 462 -12.88 4.07 -12.57
N GLU A 463 -12.61 4.80 -11.47
CA GLU A 463 -11.74 4.31 -10.39
C GLU A 463 -12.26 3.00 -9.77
N GLU A 464 -13.57 2.89 -9.56
CA GLU A 464 -14.19 1.69 -9.01
C GLU A 464 -14.09 0.50 -9.98
N ILE A 465 -14.35 0.72 -11.28
CA ILE A 465 -14.26 -0.35 -12.29
C ILE A 465 -12.81 -0.79 -12.53
N MET A 466 -11.83 0.10 -12.36
CA MET A 466 -10.41 -0.23 -12.42
C MET A 466 -10.05 -1.26 -11.34
N VAL A 467 -10.44 -1.03 -10.09
CA VAL A 467 -10.23 -1.97 -8.97
C VAL A 467 -10.91 -3.32 -9.22
N ILE A 468 -12.15 -3.29 -9.70
CA ILE A 468 -12.92 -4.50 -10.01
C ILE A 468 -12.25 -5.30 -11.14
N SER A 469 -11.78 -4.61 -12.18
CA SER A 469 -11.12 -5.25 -13.32
C SER A 469 -9.74 -5.80 -12.93
N GLN A 470 -9.00 -5.12 -12.06
CA GLN A 470 -7.76 -5.66 -11.50
C GLN A 470 -8.04 -6.96 -10.72
N ALA A 471 -9.04 -6.95 -9.84
CA ALA A 471 -9.40 -8.16 -9.10
C ALA A 471 -9.82 -9.32 -10.02
N TYR A 472 -10.49 -9.02 -11.14
CA TYR A 472 -10.86 -10.02 -12.14
C TYR A 472 -9.63 -10.63 -12.84
N ILE A 473 -8.74 -9.76 -13.37
CA ILE A 473 -7.56 -10.25 -14.07
C ILE A 473 -6.62 -11.01 -13.12
N GLU A 474 -6.44 -10.59 -11.88
CA GLU A 474 -5.61 -11.31 -10.92
C GLU A 474 -6.09 -12.75 -10.74
N GLY A 475 -7.41 -12.98 -10.64
CA GLY A 475 -7.97 -14.33 -10.57
C GLY A 475 -7.72 -15.17 -11.81
N GLN A 476 -7.78 -14.58 -13.01
CA GLN A 476 -7.56 -15.28 -14.28
C GLN A 476 -6.06 -15.46 -14.57
N TYR A 477 -5.27 -14.42 -14.30
CA TYR A 477 -3.84 -14.36 -14.58
C TYR A 477 -3.06 -15.31 -13.65
N TYR A 478 -3.27 -15.24 -12.33
CA TYR A 478 -2.57 -16.10 -11.37
C TYR A 478 -2.98 -17.58 -11.50
N SER A 479 -4.17 -17.86 -11.98
CA SER A 479 -4.59 -19.23 -12.28
C SER A 479 -4.09 -19.77 -13.61
N GLY A 480 -3.38 -18.94 -14.41
CA GLY A 480 -2.89 -19.33 -15.73
C GLY A 480 -3.96 -19.43 -16.83
N LYS A 481 -5.18 -18.95 -16.55
CA LYS A 481 -6.28 -18.92 -17.53
C LYS A 481 -6.19 -17.75 -18.51
N MET A 482 -5.42 -16.74 -18.17
CA MET A 482 -5.21 -15.53 -18.97
C MET A 482 -3.72 -15.19 -18.95
N ASP A 483 -3.14 -14.90 -20.10
CA ASP A 483 -1.78 -14.37 -20.18
C ASP A 483 -1.75 -12.85 -19.99
N ARG A 484 -0.55 -12.26 -19.85
CA ARG A 484 -0.36 -10.84 -19.60
C ARG A 484 -0.95 -9.97 -20.72
N LYS A 485 -0.80 -10.40 -21.99
CA LYS A 485 -1.30 -9.66 -23.15
C LYS A 485 -2.83 -9.59 -23.15
N ASN A 486 -3.48 -10.71 -22.87
CA ASN A 486 -4.94 -10.77 -22.77
C ASN A 486 -5.46 -10.02 -21.54
N ALA A 487 -4.75 -10.06 -20.40
CA ALA A 487 -5.06 -9.26 -19.22
C ALA A 487 -5.00 -7.76 -19.53
N MET A 488 -3.93 -7.32 -20.20
CA MET A 488 -3.75 -5.95 -20.69
C MET A 488 -4.90 -5.50 -21.60
N SER A 489 -5.25 -6.32 -22.60
CA SER A 489 -6.36 -6.03 -23.49
C SER A 489 -7.70 -5.96 -22.75
N TYR A 490 -7.91 -6.84 -21.78
CA TYR A 490 -9.12 -6.88 -20.97
C TYR A 490 -9.29 -5.59 -20.15
N ILE A 491 -8.27 -5.15 -19.41
CA ILE A 491 -8.37 -3.95 -18.57
C ILE A 491 -8.52 -2.68 -19.39
N LYS A 492 -7.85 -2.57 -20.53
CA LYS A 492 -8.06 -1.47 -21.47
C LYS A 492 -9.53 -1.39 -21.90
N LYS A 493 -10.12 -2.51 -22.34
CA LYS A 493 -11.50 -2.57 -22.82
C LYS A 493 -12.53 -2.44 -21.69
N GLN A 494 -12.33 -3.08 -20.54
CA GLN A 494 -13.36 -3.21 -19.50
C GLN A 494 -13.25 -2.18 -18.38
N ALA A 495 -12.07 -1.60 -18.17
CA ALA A 495 -11.82 -0.55 -17.18
C ALA A 495 -11.55 0.82 -17.82
N PHE A 496 -11.63 0.90 -19.16
CA PHE A 496 -11.47 2.15 -19.89
C PHE A 496 -10.11 2.83 -19.68
N LEU A 497 -9.05 2.01 -19.63
CA LEU A 497 -7.68 2.49 -19.37
C LEU A 497 -6.92 2.70 -20.68
N ASN A 498 -6.10 3.74 -20.71
CA ASN A 498 -5.10 3.90 -21.75
C ASN A 498 -3.91 2.94 -21.55
N ASP A 499 -2.95 2.94 -22.48
CA ASP A 499 -1.80 2.02 -22.43
C ASP A 499 -0.95 2.20 -21.18
N SER A 500 -0.71 3.43 -20.75
CA SER A 500 0.11 3.73 -19.57
C SER A 500 -0.57 3.30 -18.27
N GLU A 501 -1.85 3.59 -18.11
CA GLU A 501 -2.65 3.17 -16.96
C GLU A 501 -2.76 1.65 -16.87
N ALA A 502 -2.96 0.99 -18.01
CA ALA A 502 -3.05 -0.46 -18.07
C ALA A 502 -1.71 -1.14 -17.74
N GLU A 503 -0.59 -0.61 -18.23
CA GLU A 503 0.75 -1.11 -17.89
C GLU A 503 1.04 -0.92 -16.40
N GLU A 504 0.71 0.23 -15.81
CA GLU A 504 0.87 0.48 -14.37
C GLU A 504 0.11 -0.54 -13.53
N LEU A 505 -1.15 -0.81 -13.88
CA LEU A 505 -1.99 -1.78 -13.17
C LEU A 505 -1.46 -3.20 -13.31
N MET A 506 -0.94 -3.57 -14.49
CA MET A 506 -0.31 -4.87 -14.70
C MET A 506 0.99 -5.00 -13.89
N VAL A 507 1.83 -3.95 -13.84
CA VAL A 507 3.05 -3.94 -13.01
C VAL A 507 2.71 -4.16 -11.54
N GLN A 508 1.64 -3.55 -11.03
CA GLN A 508 1.17 -3.80 -9.66
C GLN A 508 0.79 -5.26 -9.44
N SER A 509 0.05 -5.85 -10.39
CA SER A 509 -0.34 -7.26 -10.31
C SER A 509 0.84 -8.22 -10.52
N ASP A 510 1.84 -7.82 -11.30
CA ASP A 510 3.06 -8.60 -11.53
C ASP A 510 3.96 -8.67 -10.29
N LEU A 511 4.08 -7.57 -9.54
CA LEU A 511 5.00 -7.46 -8.41
C LEU A 511 4.35 -7.77 -7.06
N HIS A 512 3.03 -7.59 -6.93
CA HIS A 512 2.31 -7.67 -5.66
C HIS A 512 1.08 -8.56 -5.77
N TYR A 513 1.12 -9.74 -5.16
CA TYR A 513 0.02 -10.70 -5.24
C TYR A 513 -1.28 -10.18 -4.61
N PHE A 514 -2.38 -10.32 -5.34
CA PHE A 514 -3.75 -10.11 -4.89
C PHE A 514 -4.12 -8.69 -4.46
N THR A 515 -3.38 -7.66 -4.92
CA THR A 515 -3.65 -6.26 -4.53
C THR A 515 -5.02 -5.77 -5.02
N GLY A 516 -5.42 -6.13 -6.23
CA GLY A 516 -6.75 -5.82 -6.77
C GLY A 516 -7.86 -6.55 -6.01
N ILE A 517 -7.65 -7.82 -5.68
CA ILE A 517 -8.62 -8.60 -4.88
C ILE A 517 -8.72 -8.04 -3.46
N GLN A 518 -7.60 -7.64 -2.83
CA GLN A 518 -7.62 -6.98 -1.53
C GLN A 518 -8.41 -5.68 -1.56
N ALA A 519 -8.19 -4.85 -2.59
CA ALA A 519 -8.89 -3.59 -2.77
C ALA A 519 -10.39 -3.80 -2.99
N PHE A 520 -10.76 -4.76 -3.84
CA PHE A 520 -12.16 -5.12 -4.09
C PHE A 520 -12.87 -5.60 -2.81
N ILE A 521 -12.26 -6.51 -2.05
CA ILE A 521 -12.81 -7.01 -0.80
C ILE A 521 -12.92 -5.89 0.22
N GLY A 522 -11.90 -5.05 0.36
CA GLY A 522 -11.91 -3.91 1.27
C GLY A 522 -13.06 -2.95 0.98
N MET A 523 -13.29 -2.63 -0.30
CA MET A 523 -14.42 -1.83 -0.75
C MET A 523 -15.77 -2.48 -0.38
N MET A 524 -15.91 -3.77 -0.62
CA MET A 524 -17.16 -4.49 -0.33
C MET A 524 -17.44 -4.59 1.18
N GLU A 525 -16.42 -4.86 1.98
CA GLU A 525 -16.57 -5.00 3.43
C GLU A 525 -16.93 -3.67 4.10
N ILE A 526 -16.26 -2.57 3.76
CA ILE A 526 -16.57 -1.27 4.36
C ILE A 526 -17.99 -0.81 4.02
N ASN A 527 -18.43 -1.01 2.76
CA ASN A 527 -19.79 -0.69 2.33
C ASN A 527 -20.84 -1.59 3.01
N SER A 528 -20.50 -2.88 3.24
CA SER A 528 -21.35 -3.78 4.00
C SER A 528 -21.53 -3.33 5.45
N ILE A 529 -20.43 -2.95 6.12
CA ILE A 529 -20.47 -2.44 7.49
C ILE A 529 -21.27 -1.13 7.57
N LEU A 530 -21.07 -0.22 6.62
CA LEU A 530 -21.82 1.04 6.53
C LEU A 530 -23.33 0.80 6.42
N THR A 531 -23.71 -0.12 5.52
CA THR A 531 -25.13 -0.47 5.31
C THR A 531 -25.76 -1.02 6.58
N GLU A 532 -25.07 -1.93 7.26
CA GLU A 532 -25.55 -2.53 8.51
C GLU A 532 -25.56 -1.51 9.66
N TYR A 533 -24.56 -0.65 9.74
CA TYR A 533 -24.51 0.44 10.73
C TYR A 533 -25.64 1.45 10.54
N LYS A 534 -25.91 1.87 9.29
CA LYS A 534 -27.06 2.72 8.93
C LYS A 534 -28.37 2.08 9.41
N LYS A 535 -28.57 0.79 9.10
CA LYS A 535 -29.76 0.04 9.51
C LYS A 535 -29.92 -0.01 11.03
N ASN A 536 -28.83 -0.25 11.76
CA ASN A 536 -28.87 -0.35 13.24
C ASN A 536 -29.13 1.00 13.92
N LYS A 537 -28.62 2.09 13.34
CA LYS A 537 -28.79 3.45 13.89
C LYS A 537 -30.10 4.13 13.46
N GLY A 538 -30.71 3.73 12.34
CA GLY A 538 -31.90 4.36 11.80
C GLY A 538 -31.76 5.87 11.70
N ASP A 539 -32.74 6.62 12.20
CA ASP A 539 -32.74 8.10 12.17
C ASP A 539 -31.60 8.76 12.99
N LYS A 540 -30.90 7.97 13.81
CA LYS A 540 -29.73 8.45 14.58
C LYS A 540 -28.42 8.27 13.83
N PHE A 541 -28.45 7.81 12.59
CA PHE A 541 -27.26 7.63 11.79
C PHE A 541 -26.55 8.98 11.56
N GLN A 542 -25.24 8.98 11.82
CA GLN A 542 -24.34 10.09 11.52
C GLN A 542 -23.07 9.55 10.87
N ILE A 543 -22.75 10.03 9.68
CA ILE A 543 -21.60 9.56 8.90
C ILE A 543 -20.28 9.77 9.62
N ASN A 544 -20.11 10.89 10.35
CA ASN A 544 -18.89 11.16 11.10
C ASN A 544 -18.67 10.18 12.25
N GLN A 545 -19.73 9.70 12.91
CA GLN A 545 -19.61 8.69 13.96
C GLN A 545 -19.19 7.34 13.39
N PHE A 546 -19.75 6.98 12.23
CA PHE A 546 -19.30 5.79 11.50
C PHE A 546 -17.82 5.88 11.10
N ASN A 547 -17.42 6.97 10.45
CA ASN A 547 -16.04 7.17 10.01
C ASN A 547 -15.07 7.22 11.20
N LYS A 548 -15.47 7.85 12.31
CA LYS A 548 -14.72 7.83 13.54
C LYS A 548 -14.54 6.42 14.08
N ALA A 549 -15.62 5.62 14.11
CA ALA A 549 -15.58 4.25 14.59
C ALA A 549 -14.64 3.37 13.72
N ILE A 550 -14.64 3.56 12.40
CA ILE A 550 -13.68 2.87 11.51
C ILE A 550 -12.23 3.25 11.85
N LEU A 551 -11.94 4.55 11.92
CA LEU A 551 -10.58 5.07 12.05
C LEU A 551 -9.95 4.81 13.44
N GLU A 552 -10.74 4.93 14.53
CA GLU A 552 -10.24 4.82 15.91
C GLU A 552 -9.93 3.39 16.35
N ASN A 553 -10.37 2.38 15.61
CA ASN A 553 -10.02 0.97 15.88
C ASN A 553 -8.63 0.56 15.35
N GLY A 554 -7.95 1.46 14.65
CA GLY A 554 -6.70 1.16 13.94
C GLY A 554 -6.96 0.36 12.65
N ILE A 555 -5.88 -0.04 12.00
CA ILE A 555 -5.95 -0.72 10.70
C ILE A 555 -5.99 -2.24 10.91
N ILE A 556 -7.12 -2.72 11.41
CA ILE A 556 -7.35 -4.13 11.79
C ILE A 556 -8.16 -4.89 10.73
N PRO A 557 -8.12 -6.24 10.72
CA PRO A 557 -8.91 -7.06 9.81
C PRO A 557 -10.41 -6.79 9.91
N PHE A 558 -11.11 -6.77 8.77
CA PHE A 558 -12.53 -6.40 8.70
C PHE A 558 -13.48 -7.25 9.56
N ASN A 559 -13.17 -8.53 9.78
CA ASN A 559 -13.96 -9.38 10.67
C ASN A 559 -13.95 -8.91 12.13
N GLN A 560 -12.87 -8.27 12.57
CA GLN A 560 -12.76 -7.66 13.89
C GLN A 560 -13.33 -6.24 13.87
N LEU A 561 -12.97 -5.45 12.84
CA LEU A 561 -13.47 -4.09 12.66
C LEU A 561 -15.01 -4.05 12.67
N LYS A 562 -15.67 -4.95 11.94
CA LYS A 562 -17.13 -5.08 11.91
C LYS A 562 -17.72 -5.27 13.30
N LYS A 563 -17.14 -6.16 14.11
CA LYS A 563 -17.61 -6.40 15.49
C LYS A 563 -17.50 -5.13 16.35
N GLN A 564 -16.37 -4.44 16.27
CA GLN A 564 -16.13 -3.22 17.05
C GLN A 564 -17.09 -2.09 16.64
N VAL A 565 -17.22 -1.84 15.33
CA VAL A 565 -18.07 -0.75 14.81
C VAL A 565 -19.56 -0.98 15.10
N LEU A 566 -20.03 -2.22 14.96
CA LEU A 566 -21.46 -2.53 15.16
C LEU A 566 -21.86 -2.68 16.65
N SER A 567 -20.90 -2.81 17.56
CA SER A 567 -21.14 -2.82 19.00
C SER A 567 -21.25 -1.42 19.62
N MET A 568 -20.82 -0.38 18.91
CA MET A 568 -20.96 1.04 19.30
C MET A 568 -22.36 1.54 19.03
#